data_9c9a9c0e4d43456a6589fb84553604ff
#
_entry.id   9c9a9c0e4d43456a6589fb84553604ff
#
_cell.length_a   1.000
_cell.length_b   1.000
_cell.length_c   1.000
_cell.angle_alpha   90.00
_cell.angle_beta   90.00
_cell.angle_gamma   90.00
#
_symmetry.space_group_name_H-M   'P 1'
#
loop_
_entity.id
_entity.type
_entity.pdbx_description
1 polymer ?
#
loop_
_entity_poly.entity_id
_entity_poly.type
_entity_poly.pdbx_seq_one_letter_code
_entity_poly.pdbx_strand_id
1 'polypeptide(L)'
;MKQLYTISFVLLMVLITYSCKRDYGTYYDYKPASTVYDGDVMKFLRENHFDSMVKVLNKYPDIVARLTSTDSFTLFAIPNKSFEIAVSNFNTNRTRADSPLLYIDPAQLNMEQADSGRFNNQMMRLLISRYIIPGIWSFDTLAQSSTGIILKSINYDYMMNLKGVQQNSTGSISGGPKIIELKDMNFSLYDAYWKPAHTSSVNTVRAGNVLVHVLADDHEFGFSNFFDYMNTPYILRNEWKPLSWISQQPSTVFGGTVSHLFDNNLNTYWNTKNTGAMPLPPFWFVTDMGHSYEVKSVAMQNKAEWTNGQLMVTAFTTEFAPEGANLDDPAVWSPPDTFRLKLVNGTVGLQAKQRFYLPAAQTGRYYRFTVIDNYGGFASYKQCNLAEVWLY
;
A
#
# COMPACT_ATOMS: atom_id res chain seq x y z
N MET A 1 -42.23 9.24 -69.30
CA MET A 1 -41.28 9.80 -68.35
C MET A 1 -41.83 10.03 -66.93
N LYS A 2 -42.99 10.60 -66.72
CA LYS A 2 -43.53 10.86 -65.34
C LYS A 2 -43.73 9.57 -64.51
N GLN A 3 -44.18 8.47 -65.11
CA GLN A 3 -44.35 7.21 -64.38
C GLN A 3 -43.05 6.57 -63.89
N LEU A 4 -41.96 6.76 -64.64
CA LEU A 4 -40.66 6.21 -64.25
C LEU A 4 -40.09 6.90 -63.02
N TYR A 5 -40.28 8.22 -62.88
CA TYR A 5 -39.86 8.99 -61.71
C TYR A 5 -40.66 8.63 -60.46
N THR A 6 -41.95 8.33 -60.61
CA THR A 6 -42.81 7.94 -59.48
C THR A 6 -42.41 6.55 -58.95
N ILE A 7 -42.10 5.60 -59.83
CA ILE A 7 -41.63 4.28 -59.42
C ILE A 7 -40.24 4.36 -58.75
N SER A 8 -39.33 5.17 -59.29
CA SER A 8 -38.03 5.37 -58.71
C SER A 8 -38.08 6.03 -57.35
N PHE A 9 -38.97 7.00 -57.12
CA PHE A 9 -39.19 7.68 -55.86
C PHE A 9 -39.79 6.75 -54.79
N VAL A 10 -40.76 5.90 -55.17
CA VAL A 10 -41.35 4.90 -54.28
C VAL A 10 -40.33 3.83 -53.89
N LEU A 11 -39.51 3.38 -54.83
CA LEU A 11 -38.42 2.44 -54.52
C LEU A 11 -37.37 3.03 -53.54
N LEU A 12 -37.03 4.30 -53.74
CA LEU A 12 -36.12 5.03 -52.83
C LEU A 12 -36.69 5.20 -51.43
N MET A 13 -37.99 5.50 -51.30
CA MET A 13 -38.67 5.56 -50.01
C MET A 13 -38.74 4.21 -49.29
N VAL A 14 -38.94 3.12 -50.01
CA VAL A 14 -38.92 1.77 -49.43
C VAL A 14 -37.52 1.39 -48.97
N LEU A 15 -36.50 1.74 -49.71
CA LEU A 15 -35.08 1.51 -49.30
C LEU A 15 -34.73 2.31 -48.04
N ILE A 16 -35.23 3.54 -47.86
CA ILE A 16 -34.99 4.37 -46.68
C ILE A 16 -35.71 3.80 -45.45
N THR A 17 -36.90 3.23 -45.61
CA THR A 17 -37.65 2.63 -44.48
C THR A 17 -37.10 1.28 -44.04
N TYR A 18 -36.42 0.53 -44.94
CA TYR A 18 -35.72 -0.70 -44.58
C TYR A 18 -34.32 -0.47 -43.99
N SER A 19 -33.71 0.69 -44.24
CA SER A 19 -32.36 1.03 -43.77
C SER A 19 -32.32 1.45 -42.29
N CYS A 20 -33.44 1.62 -41.61
CA CYS A 20 -33.52 2.05 -40.20
C CYS A 20 -34.24 1.07 -39.27
N LYS A 21 -34.20 -0.22 -39.54
CA LYS A 21 -34.28 -1.14 -38.43
C LYS A 21 -32.87 -1.17 -37.79
N ARG A 22 -32.55 -0.18 -36.96
CA ARG A 22 -31.65 -0.43 -35.84
C ARG A 22 -32.32 -1.54 -35.05
N ASP A 23 -31.86 -2.76 -35.20
CA ASP A 23 -31.90 -3.69 -34.12
C ASP A 23 -31.20 -2.97 -32.98
N TYR A 24 -31.98 -2.40 -32.10
CA TYR A 24 -31.53 -2.21 -30.72
C TYR A 24 -31.26 -3.65 -30.28
N GLY A 25 -30.04 -4.12 -30.58
CA GLY A 25 -29.55 -5.39 -30.09
C GLY A 25 -29.95 -5.38 -28.63
N THR A 26 -30.62 -6.41 -28.22
CA THR A 26 -31.01 -6.61 -26.82
C THR A 26 -29.89 -6.03 -26.02
N TYR A 27 -30.15 -4.92 -25.36
CA TYR A 27 -29.21 -4.35 -24.40
C TYR A 27 -29.04 -5.48 -23.41
N TYR A 28 -28.00 -6.28 -23.62
CA TYR A 28 -27.62 -7.27 -22.65
C TYR A 28 -27.23 -6.42 -21.44
N ASP A 29 -28.19 -6.22 -20.57
CA ASP A 29 -27.92 -5.83 -19.20
C ASP A 29 -27.10 -6.98 -18.63
N TYR A 30 -25.80 -6.92 -18.93
CA TYR A 30 -24.84 -7.89 -18.46
C TYR A 30 -24.74 -7.65 -16.96
N LYS A 31 -25.74 -8.17 -16.25
CA LYS A 31 -25.58 -8.40 -14.81
C LYS A 31 -24.47 -9.45 -14.75
N PRO A 32 -23.28 -9.08 -14.28
CA PRO A 32 -22.26 -10.08 -14.04
C PRO A 32 -22.89 -11.09 -13.08
N ALA A 33 -23.21 -12.27 -13.59
CA ALA A 33 -23.69 -13.34 -12.74
C ALA A 33 -22.55 -13.61 -11.75
N SER A 34 -22.78 -13.28 -10.48
CA SER A 34 -21.89 -13.76 -9.43
C SER A 34 -22.03 -15.28 -9.44
N THR A 35 -21.05 -15.93 -10.04
CA THR A 35 -21.04 -17.37 -10.10
C THR A 35 -20.77 -17.88 -8.68
N VAL A 36 -21.72 -18.57 -8.09
CA VAL A 36 -21.50 -19.27 -6.82
C VAL A 36 -20.67 -20.50 -7.13
N TYR A 37 -19.48 -20.58 -6.53
CA TYR A 37 -18.59 -21.71 -6.66
C TYR A 37 -18.89 -22.72 -5.55
N ASP A 38 -18.94 -24.01 -5.90
CA ASP A 38 -19.16 -25.09 -4.95
C ASP A 38 -17.86 -25.46 -4.22
N GLY A 39 -17.59 -24.76 -3.13
CA GLY A 39 -16.42 -24.94 -2.29
C GLY A 39 -15.92 -23.65 -1.67
N ASP A 40 -14.85 -23.79 -0.91
CA ASP A 40 -14.15 -22.65 -0.31
C ASP A 40 -13.20 -21.95 -1.32
N VAL A 41 -12.68 -20.82 -0.91
CA VAL A 41 -11.77 -19.99 -1.74
C VAL A 41 -10.46 -20.71 -2.05
N MET A 42 -9.93 -21.54 -1.16
CA MET A 42 -8.67 -22.28 -1.41
C MET A 42 -8.86 -23.40 -2.44
N LYS A 43 -10.03 -24.04 -2.46
CA LYS A 43 -10.42 -24.98 -3.52
C LYS A 43 -10.54 -24.24 -4.86
N PHE A 44 -11.25 -23.10 -4.87
CA PHE A 44 -11.36 -22.25 -6.06
C PHE A 44 -10.00 -21.88 -6.65
N LEU A 45 -9.08 -21.37 -5.82
CA LEU A 45 -7.76 -20.96 -6.28
C LEU A 45 -6.96 -22.13 -6.89
N ARG A 46 -7.02 -23.32 -6.28
CA ARG A 46 -6.34 -24.52 -6.81
C ARG A 46 -6.91 -24.99 -8.14
N GLU A 47 -8.23 -25.07 -8.24
CA GLU A 47 -8.88 -25.56 -9.46
C GLU A 47 -8.81 -24.58 -10.64
N ASN A 48 -8.57 -23.29 -10.37
CA ASN A 48 -8.40 -22.26 -11.38
C ASN A 48 -6.92 -21.83 -11.58
N HIS A 49 -5.98 -22.68 -11.15
CA HIS A 49 -4.54 -22.54 -11.44
C HIS A 49 -3.88 -21.25 -10.90
N PHE A 50 -4.32 -20.73 -9.75
CA PHE A 50 -3.63 -19.67 -9.02
C PHE A 50 -2.50 -20.24 -8.14
N ASP A 51 -1.64 -21.08 -8.70
CA ASP A 51 -0.69 -21.93 -7.98
C ASP A 51 0.28 -21.12 -7.13
N SER A 52 0.83 -20.03 -7.65
CA SER A 52 1.74 -19.16 -6.92
C SER A 52 1.07 -18.52 -5.71
N MET A 53 -0.18 -18.04 -5.87
CA MET A 53 -0.94 -17.47 -4.76
C MET A 53 -1.25 -18.53 -3.69
N VAL A 54 -1.64 -19.73 -4.10
CA VAL A 54 -1.90 -20.87 -3.18
C VAL A 54 -0.64 -21.20 -2.38
N LYS A 55 0.52 -21.29 -3.03
CA LYS A 55 1.80 -21.55 -2.36
C LYS A 55 2.14 -20.46 -1.33
N VAL A 56 1.95 -19.19 -1.67
CA VAL A 56 2.17 -18.08 -0.73
C VAL A 56 1.20 -18.14 0.43
N LEU A 57 -0.11 -18.33 0.19
CA LEU A 57 -1.12 -18.40 1.25
C LEU A 57 -0.86 -19.56 2.20
N ASN A 58 -0.45 -20.72 1.71
CA ASN A 58 -0.14 -21.90 2.53
C ASN A 58 0.99 -21.68 3.55
N LYS A 59 1.82 -20.64 3.35
CA LYS A 59 2.83 -20.24 4.35
C LYS A 59 2.21 -19.53 5.56
N TYR A 60 0.95 -19.08 5.46
CA TYR A 60 0.23 -18.32 6.48
C TYR A 60 -1.08 -19.02 6.87
N PRO A 61 -1.01 -20.12 7.66
CA PRO A 61 -2.19 -20.90 8.01
C PRO A 61 -3.29 -20.10 8.70
N ASP A 62 -2.94 -19.06 9.43
CA ASP A 62 -3.89 -18.16 10.09
C ASP A 62 -4.67 -17.30 9.08
N ILE A 63 -4.06 -16.85 7.99
CA ILE A 63 -4.76 -16.16 6.89
C ILE A 63 -5.71 -17.15 6.21
N VAL A 64 -5.24 -18.38 5.91
CA VAL A 64 -6.07 -19.41 5.30
C VAL A 64 -7.27 -19.74 6.21
N ALA A 65 -7.04 -19.93 7.51
CA ALA A 65 -8.10 -20.19 8.48
C ALA A 65 -9.17 -19.09 8.49
N ARG A 66 -8.78 -17.83 8.41
CA ARG A 66 -9.73 -16.70 8.31
C ARG A 66 -10.50 -16.71 6.98
N LEU A 67 -9.84 -16.94 5.86
CA LEU A 67 -10.47 -17.01 4.53
C LEU A 67 -11.46 -18.18 4.40
N THR A 68 -11.27 -19.24 5.15
CA THR A 68 -12.16 -20.41 5.17
C THR A 68 -13.14 -20.42 6.35
N SER A 69 -13.12 -19.38 7.19
CA SER A 69 -14.04 -19.19 8.31
C SER A 69 -15.41 -18.67 7.86
N THR A 70 -16.25 -18.31 8.82
CA THR A 70 -17.54 -17.63 8.58
C THR A 70 -17.40 -16.15 8.27
N ASP A 71 -16.23 -15.55 8.45
CA ASP A 71 -15.97 -14.16 8.16
C ASP A 71 -16.06 -13.88 6.66
N SER A 72 -16.52 -12.69 6.31
CA SER A 72 -16.64 -12.29 4.91
C SER A 72 -15.42 -11.49 4.46
N PHE A 73 -14.91 -11.85 3.28
CA PHE A 73 -13.76 -11.17 2.66
C PHE A 73 -14.00 -10.92 1.17
N THR A 74 -13.31 -9.92 0.65
CA THR A 74 -13.07 -9.74 -0.78
C THR A 74 -11.61 -10.08 -1.05
N LEU A 75 -11.38 -11.04 -1.94
CA LEU A 75 -10.06 -11.49 -2.36
C LEU A 75 -9.80 -11.06 -3.80
N PHE A 76 -8.67 -10.42 -4.04
CA PHE A 76 -8.16 -10.19 -5.38
C PHE A 76 -7.20 -11.33 -5.74
N ALA A 77 -7.68 -12.28 -6.55
CA ALA A 77 -6.88 -13.43 -6.99
C ALA A 77 -5.79 -12.97 -7.96
N ILE A 78 -4.56 -13.32 -7.63
CA ILE A 78 -3.35 -12.87 -8.31
C ILE A 78 -2.93 -13.94 -9.32
N PRO A 79 -2.89 -13.67 -10.63
CA PRO A 79 -2.41 -14.61 -11.63
C PRO A 79 -0.95 -15.00 -11.40
N ASN A 80 -0.56 -16.21 -11.83
CA ASN A 80 0.83 -16.66 -11.77
C ASN A 80 1.78 -15.70 -12.50
N LYS A 81 1.32 -15.10 -13.58
CA LYS A 81 2.07 -14.11 -14.36
C LYS A 81 2.51 -12.90 -13.53
N SER A 82 1.67 -12.43 -12.61
CA SER A 82 2.00 -11.33 -11.72
C SER A 82 3.22 -11.62 -10.83
N PHE A 83 3.37 -12.85 -10.38
CA PHE A 83 4.54 -13.30 -9.61
C PHE A 83 5.78 -13.41 -10.49
N GLU A 84 5.64 -13.91 -11.73
CA GLU A 84 6.75 -13.96 -12.69
C GLU A 84 7.29 -12.55 -12.99
N ILE A 85 6.42 -11.56 -13.19
CA ILE A 85 6.80 -10.16 -13.42
C ILE A 85 7.59 -9.64 -12.21
N ALA A 86 7.09 -9.84 -10.99
CA ALA A 86 7.75 -9.38 -9.77
C ALA A 86 9.15 -9.99 -9.59
N VAL A 87 9.31 -11.32 -9.83
CA VAL A 87 10.60 -12.00 -9.74
C VAL A 87 11.54 -11.54 -10.84
N SER A 88 11.05 -11.37 -12.07
CA SER A 88 11.85 -10.87 -13.19
C SER A 88 12.40 -9.46 -12.91
N ASN A 89 11.55 -8.56 -12.41
CA ASN A 89 11.93 -7.20 -12.04
C ASN A 89 12.93 -7.21 -10.88
N PHE A 90 12.70 -8.06 -9.87
CA PHE A 90 13.62 -8.26 -8.76
C PHE A 90 15.01 -8.69 -9.25
N ASN A 91 15.07 -9.71 -10.10
CA ASN A 91 16.32 -10.23 -10.65
C ASN A 91 17.05 -9.21 -11.53
N THR A 92 16.31 -8.44 -12.33
CA THR A 92 16.89 -7.35 -13.14
C THR A 92 17.60 -6.32 -12.26
N ASN A 93 16.99 -5.94 -11.15
CA ASN A 93 17.60 -4.99 -10.22
C ASN A 93 18.80 -5.59 -9.46
N ARG A 94 18.75 -6.88 -9.09
CA ARG A 94 19.85 -7.57 -8.45
C ARG A 94 21.05 -7.77 -9.39
N THR A 95 20.80 -8.06 -10.65
CA THR A 95 21.85 -8.13 -11.67
C THR A 95 22.60 -6.82 -11.79
N ARG A 96 21.87 -5.68 -11.80
CA ARG A 96 22.50 -4.35 -11.83
C ARG A 96 23.33 -4.04 -10.59
N ALA A 97 22.96 -4.61 -9.44
CA ALA A 97 23.64 -4.44 -8.17
C ALA A 97 24.71 -5.51 -7.93
N ASP A 98 25.02 -6.37 -8.91
CA ASP A 98 25.94 -7.52 -8.79
C ASP A 98 25.59 -8.43 -7.60
N SER A 99 24.31 -8.64 -7.37
CA SER A 99 23.78 -9.43 -6.27
C SER A 99 23.30 -10.80 -6.74
N PRO A 100 23.29 -11.84 -5.89
CA PRO A 100 22.75 -13.15 -6.27
C PRO A 100 21.31 -13.07 -6.77
N LEU A 101 21.00 -13.80 -7.84
CA LEU A 101 19.68 -13.81 -8.44
C LEU A 101 18.70 -14.68 -7.65
N LEU A 102 17.44 -14.31 -7.70
CA LEU A 102 16.34 -15.11 -7.21
C LEU A 102 15.80 -15.95 -8.37
N TYR A 103 16.04 -17.25 -8.34
CA TYR A 103 15.58 -18.17 -9.39
C TYR A 103 14.26 -18.85 -9.07
N ILE A 104 13.68 -18.55 -7.94
CA ILE A 104 12.64 -19.37 -7.33
C ILE A 104 11.35 -18.58 -7.30
N ASP A 105 10.24 -19.30 -7.49
CA ASP A 105 8.89 -18.89 -7.16
C ASP A 105 8.89 -18.05 -5.85
N PRO A 106 8.28 -16.87 -5.82
CA PRO A 106 8.19 -16.04 -4.61
C PRO A 106 7.71 -16.80 -3.38
N ALA A 107 6.89 -17.84 -3.58
CA ALA A 107 6.45 -18.72 -2.50
C ALA A 107 7.56 -19.57 -1.88
N GLN A 108 8.63 -19.78 -2.61
CA GLN A 108 9.81 -20.54 -2.15
C GLN A 108 10.95 -19.63 -1.71
N LEU A 109 10.73 -18.32 -1.64
CA LEU A 109 11.65 -17.44 -0.95
C LEU A 109 11.92 -18.03 0.42
N ASN A 110 13.01 -18.78 0.48
CA ASN A 110 13.35 -19.51 1.68
C ASN A 110 13.91 -18.50 2.66
N MET A 111 13.15 -18.32 3.67
CA MET A 111 13.34 -17.35 4.71
C MET A 111 14.41 -17.75 5.70
N GLU A 112 14.97 -18.95 5.54
CA GLU A 112 16.09 -19.46 6.32
C GLU A 112 17.45 -19.04 5.74
N GLN A 113 17.51 -18.53 4.51
CA GLN A 113 18.76 -18.26 3.82
C GLN A 113 19.32 -16.86 3.97
N ALA A 114 18.62 -15.96 4.59
CA ALA A 114 19.18 -14.66 4.91
C ALA A 114 19.20 -14.49 6.42
N ASP A 115 20.17 -13.78 6.94
CA ASP A 115 20.15 -13.24 8.30
C ASP A 115 18.88 -12.42 8.59
N SER A 116 18.04 -12.23 7.58
CA SER A 116 16.77 -11.55 7.56
C SER A 116 15.56 -12.45 7.25
N GLY A 117 15.67 -13.77 7.35
CA GLY A 117 14.60 -14.70 6.99
C GLY A 117 13.26 -14.39 7.68
N ARG A 118 13.28 -13.93 8.92
CA ARG A 118 12.11 -13.45 9.64
C ARG A 118 11.46 -12.25 8.94
N PHE A 119 12.27 -11.32 8.43
CA PHE A 119 11.76 -10.11 7.77
C PHE A 119 11.17 -10.41 6.40
N ASN A 120 11.82 -11.25 5.61
CA ASN A 120 11.29 -11.65 4.30
C ASN A 120 9.92 -12.33 4.44
N ASN A 121 9.73 -13.16 5.48
CA ASN A 121 8.46 -13.78 5.77
C ASN A 121 7.39 -12.74 6.13
N GLN A 122 7.71 -11.81 7.00
CA GLN A 122 6.81 -10.75 7.39
C GLN A 122 6.47 -9.84 6.21
N MET A 123 7.45 -9.50 5.38
CA MET A 123 7.23 -8.67 4.20
C MET A 123 6.37 -9.38 3.15
N MET A 124 6.60 -10.67 2.90
CA MET A 124 5.74 -11.45 2.01
C MET A 124 4.30 -11.53 2.56
N ARG A 125 4.15 -11.72 3.88
CA ARG A 125 2.85 -11.68 4.54
C ARG A 125 2.16 -10.34 4.36
N LEU A 126 2.89 -9.23 4.52
CA LEU A 126 2.36 -7.89 4.28
C LEU A 126 1.93 -7.70 2.83
N LEU A 127 2.75 -8.15 1.88
CA LEU A 127 2.44 -8.03 0.45
C LEU A 127 1.17 -8.82 0.09
N ILE A 128 1.06 -10.10 0.49
CA ILE A 128 -0.13 -10.90 0.17
C ILE A 128 -1.39 -10.38 0.88
N SER A 129 -1.25 -9.81 2.07
CA SER A 129 -2.38 -9.26 2.83
C SER A 129 -3.07 -8.10 2.13
N ARG A 130 -2.38 -7.35 1.27
CA ARG A 130 -2.95 -6.22 0.51
C ARG A 130 -4.07 -6.63 -0.45
N TYR A 131 -4.11 -7.89 -0.84
CA TYR A 131 -5.10 -8.44 -1.78
C TYR A 131 -6.33 -9.03 -1.07
N ILE A 132 -6.40 -8.95 0.26
CA ILE A 132 -7.46 -9.52 1.09
C ILE A 132 -8.08 -8.42 1.93
N ILE A 133 -9.31 -8.06 1.60
CA ILE A 133 -10.03 -6.94 2.22
C ILE A 133 -11.21 -7.49 3.03
N PRO A 134 -11.34 -7.17 4.32
CA PRO A 134 -12.52 -7.54 5.11
C PRO A 134 -13.81 -6.99 4.49
N GLY A 135 -14.87 -7.81 4.50
CA GLY A 135 -16.18 -7.46 3.92
C GLY A 135 -16.34 -7.86 2.45
N ILE A 136 -17.57 -7.70 1.96
CA ILE A 136 -17.95 -8.02 0.58
C ILE A 136 -18.05 -6.73 -0.23
N TRP A 137 -17.12 -6.54 -1.15
CA TRP A 137 -16.99 -5.33 -1.96
C TRP A 137 -17.25 -5.65 -3.43
N SER A 138 -18.53 -5.58 -3.84
CA SER A 138 -18.93 -5.79 -5.23
C SER A 138 -18.62 -4.58 -6.09
N PHE A 139 -18.59 -4.78 -7.42
CA PHE A 139 -18.47 -3.67 -8.38
C PHE A 139 -19.51 -2.58 -8.11
N ASP A 140 -20.78 -2.97 -7.95
CA ASP A 140 -21.88 -2.01 -7.81
C ASP A 140 -21.75 -1.17 -6.53
N THR A 141 -21.22 -1.76 -5.45
CA THR A 141 -20.90 -1.03 -4.21
C THR A 141 -19.75 -0.05 -4.44
N LEU A 142 -18.69 -0.49 -5.11
CA LEU A 142 -17.49 0.31 -5.34
C LEU A 142 -17.71 1.43 -6.37
N ALA A 143 -18.61 1.22 -7.31
CA ALA A 143 -18.94 2.22 -8.34
C ALA A 143 -19.76 3.41 -7.81
N GLN A 144 -20.27 3.33 -6.59
CA GLN A 144 -21.01 4.44 -5.95
C GLN A 144 -20.07 5.59 -5.53
N SER A 145 -18.78 5.35 -5.41
CA SER A 145 -17.78 6.36 -5.05
C SER A 145 -16.95 6.77 -6.26
N SER A 146 -16.98 8.06 -6.60
CA SER A 146 -16.18 8.60 -7.71
C SER A 146 -14.67 8.61 -7.41
N THR A 147 -14.25 8.66 -6.15
CA THR A 147 -12.87 8.66 -5.69
C THR A 147 -12.38 7.29 -5.23
N GLY A 148 -13.29 6.30 -5.15
CA GLY A 148 -13.05 5.00 -4.54
C GLY A 148 -13.26 5.03 -3.02
N ILE A 149 -13.12 3.87 -2.41
CA ILE A 149 -13.31 3.65 -0.97
C ILE A 149 -11.98 3.20 -0.37
N ILE A 150 -11.52 3.89 0.67
CA ILE A 150 -10.30 3.53 1.40
C ILE A 150 -10.67 2.48 2.43
N LEU A 151 -10.00 1.33 2.37
CA LEU A 151 -10.25 0.16 3.19
C LEU A 151 -8.93 -0.38 3.75
N LYS A 152 -9.02 -1.03 4.90
CA LYS A 152 -7.88 -1.72 5.51
C LYS A 152 -7.78 -3.14 4.99
N SER A 153 -6.56 -3.59 4.69
CA SER A 153 -6.32 -5.01 4.38
C SER A 153 -6.41 -5.89 5.63
N ILE A 154 -6.42 -7.22 5.43
CA ILE A 154 -6.65 -8.20 6.51
C ILE A 154 -5.66 -8.10 7.68
N ASN A 155 -4.43 -7.68 7.43
CA ASN A 155 -3.38 -7.56 8.43
C ASN A 155 -2.70 -6.19 8.32
N TYR A 156 -2.09 -5.75 9.44
CA TYR A 156 -1.29 -4.54 9.51
C TYR A 156 -2.05 -3.23 9.24
N ASP A 157 -3.39 -3.28 9.17
CA ASP A 157 -4.23 -2.11 8.87
C ASP A 157 -3.78 -1.32 7.63
N TYR A 158 -3.17 -2.03 6.67
CA TYR A 158 -2.61 -1.41 5.47
C TYR A 158 -3.73 -0.85 4.57
N MET A 159 -3.58 0.40 4.18
CA MET A 159 -4.62 1.12 3.45
C MET A 159 -4.58 0.82 1.96
N MET A 160 -5.72 0.41 1.42
CA MET A 160 -5.97 0.18 0.01
C MET A 160 -7.14 1.05 -0.45
N ASN A 161 -7.12 1.54 -1.68
CA ASN A 161 -8.27 2.20 -2.29
C ASN A 161 -8.89 1.28 -3.34
N LEU A 162 -10.19 1.05 -3.24
CA LEU A 162 -10.97 0.23 -4.15
C LEU A 162 -11.97 1.12 -4.89
N LYS A 163 -12.05 0.96 -6.23
CA LYS A 163 -12.98 1.74 -7.06
C LYS A 163 -13.56 0.90 -8.19
N GLY A 164 -14.87 0.93 -8.35
CA GLY A 164 -15.55 0.40 -9.55
C GLY A 164 -15.48 1.41 -10.70
N VAL A 165 -14.97 1.00 -11.85
CA VAL A 165 -14.77 1.85 -13.02
C VAL A 165 -15.43 1.23 -14.25
N GLN A 166 -16.28 2.01 -14.92
CA GLN A 166 -16.77 1.68 -16.25
C GLN A 166 -15.81 2.30 -17.27
N GLN A 167 -15.13 1.45 -18.04
CA GLN A 167 -14.19 1.92 -19.06
C GLN A 167 -14.90 2.52 -20.25
N ASN A 168 -14.18 3.32 -21.02
CA ASN A 168 -14.67 3.82 -22.31
C ASN A 168 -14.45 2.76 -23.40
N SER A 169 -15.29 2.78 -24.43
CA SER A 169 -15.06 2.03 -25.66
C SER A 169 -14.98 2.98 -26.86
N THR A 170 -14.46 2.49 -27.98
CA THR A 170 -14.41 3.28 -29.21
C THR A 170 -15.82 3.78 -29.57
N GLY A 171 -15.99 5.10 -29.56
CA GLY A 171 -17.25 5.75 -29.93
C GLY A 171 -18.32 5.85 -28.82
N SER A 172 -18.02 5.39 -27.58
CA SER A 172 -18.97 5.50 -26.48
C SER A 172 -18.27 5.75 -25.13
N ILE A 173 -18.66 6.83 -24.47
CA ILE A 173 -18.26 7.08 -23.08
C ILE A 173 -18.96 6.04 -22.19
N SER A 174 -18.21 5.39 -21.32
CA SER A 174 -18.68 4.32 -20.43
C SER A 174 -19.31 3.12 -21.16
N GLY A 175 -18.89 2.86 -22.41
CA GLY A 175 -19.33 1.71 -23.21
C GLY A 175 -18.42 0.48 -23.12
N GLY A 176 -17.29 0.60 -22.45
CA GLY A 176 -16.31 -0.46 -22.28
C GLY A 176 -16.61 -1.40 -21.11
N PRO A 177 -15.71 -2.33 -20.80
CA PRO A 177 -15.87 -3.27 -19.71
C PRO A 177 -15.91 -2.57 -18.34
N LYS A 178 -16.64 -3.17 -17.42
CA LYS A 178 -16.57 -2.83 -15.99
C LYS A 178 -15.34 -3.48 -15.39
N ILE A 179 -14.56 -2.74 -14.63
CA ILE A 179 -13.40 -3.23 -13.89
C ILE A 179 -13.41 -2.71 -12.45
N ILE A 180 -12.68 -3.37 -11.58
CA ILE A 180 -12.37 -2.83 -10.26
C ILE A 180 -10.89 -2.43 -10.26
N GLU A 181 -10.62 -1.18 -9.89
CA GLU A 181 -9.29 -0.71 -9.56
C GLU A 181 -9.01 -1.02 -8.09
N LEU A 182 -7.89 -1.69 -7.84
CA LEU A 182 -7.30 -1.90 -6.53
C LEU A 182 -6.01 -1.09 -6.46
N LYS A 183 -5.95 -0.07 -5.63
CA LYS A 183 -4.78 0.79 -5.53
C LYS A 183 -4.12 0.62 -4.17
N ASP A 184 -2.84 0.28 -4.20
CA ASP A 184 -1.98 0.40 -3.02
C ASP A 184 -1.70 1.87 -2.75
N MET A 185 -2.12 2.37 -1.60
CA MET A 185 -1.92 3.77 -1.23
C MET A 185 -0.45 4.11 -0.92
N ASN A 186 0.42 3.10 -0.80
CA ASN A 186 1.87 3.27 -0.61
C ASN A 186 2.22 4.28 0.50
N PHE A 187 1.47 4.23 1.61
CA PHE A 187 1.55 5.15 2.74
C PHE A 187 1.37 6.63 2.36
N SER A 188 0.67 6.94 1.28
CA SER A 188 0.42 8.31 0.83
C SER A 188 -1.08 8.62 0.76
N LEU A 189 -1.46 9.82 1.18
CA LEU A 189 -2.80 10.35 0.97
C LEU A 189 -3.01 10.91 -0.45
N TYR A 190 -1.93 11.12 -1.19
CA TYR A 190 -1.97 11.65 -2.55
C TYR A 190 -2.04 10.50 -3.54
N ASP A 191 -3.08 10.48 -4.34
CA ASP A 191 -3.36 9.45 -5.35
C ASP A 191 -2.26 9.34 -6.44
N ALA A 192 -1.52 10.42 -6.69
CA ALA A 192 -0.37 10.42 -7.60
C ALA A 192 0.75 9.44 -7.18
N TYR A 193 0.81 9.06 -5.90
CA TYR A 193 1.79 8.08 -5.39
C TYR A 193 1.21 6.68 -5.25
N TRP A 194 -0.07 6.50 -5.50
CA TRP A 194 -0.72 5.19 -5.40
C TRP A 194 -0.32 4.29 -6.57
N LYS A 195 -0.22 3.02 -6.28
CA LYS A 195 0.14 1.99 -7.26
C LYS A 195 -1.10 1.22 -7.67
N PRO A 196 -1.58 1.37 -8.91
CA PRO A 196 -2.81 0.73 -9.34
C PRO A 196 -2.61 -0.72 -9.75
N ALA A 197 -3.63 -1.53 -9.52
CA ALA A 197 -3.93 -2.77 -10.19
C ALA A 197 -5.39 -2.74 -10.64
N HIS A 198 -5.77 -3.56 -11.61
CA HIS A 198 -7.16 -3.65 -12.05
C HIS A 198 -7.55 -5.11 -12.29
N THR A 199 -8.84 -5.38 -12.23
CA THR A 199 -9.35 -6.70 -12.56
C THR A 199 -9.37 -6.93 -14.07
N SER A 200 -9.18 -8.18 -14.50
CA SER A 200 -9.26 -8.58 -15.91
C SER A 200 -10.69 -8.46 -16.45
N SER A 201 -11.67 -8.67 -15.59
CA SER A 201 -13.09 -8.56 -15.88
C SER A 201 -13.89 -8.45 -14.57
N VAL A 202 -15.21 -8.23 -14.68
CA VAL A 202 -16.13 -8.21 -13.52
C VAL A 202 -16.67 -9.61 -13.19
N ASN A 203 -16.08 -10.66 -13.72
CA ASN A 203 -16.47 -12.01 -13.33
C ASN A 203 -16.15 -12.23 -11.86
N THR A 204 -17.12 -11.92 -11.03
CA THR A 204 -17.06 -12.15 -9.59
C THR A 204 -17.47 -13.57 -9.29
N VAL A 205 -16.64 -14.27 -8.54
CA VAL A 205 -16.96 -15.61 -8.05
C VAL A 205 -17.14 -15.54 -6.54
N ARG A 206 -18.23 -16.09 -6.05
CA ARG A 206 -18.42 -16.27 -4.62
C ARG A 206 -18.05 -17.70 -4.24
N ALA A 207 -16.91 -17.83 -3.55
CA ALA A 207 -16.43 -19.12 -3.03
C ALA A 207 -16.57 -19.13 -1.50
N GLY A 208 -17.56 -19.83 -1.00
CA GLY A 208 -17.95 -19.76 0.41
C GLY A 208 -18.33 -18.32 0.83
N ASN A 209 -17.66 -17.80 1.85
CA ASN A 209 -17.87 -16.45 2.36
C ASN A 209 -16.97 -15.38 1.70
N VAL A 210 -16.18 -15.77 0.70
CA VAL A 210 -15.24 -14.89 0.02
C VAL A 210 -15.76 -14.50 -1.36
N LEU A 211 -15.76 -13.19 -1.65
CA LEU A 211 -15.97 -12.64 -2.98
C LEU A 211 -14.62 -12.55 -3.69
N VAL A 212 -14.45 -13.25 -4.80
CA VAL A 212 -13.19 -13.30 -5.53
C VAL A 212 -13.28 -12.44 -6.80
N HIS A 213 -12.33 -11.54 -6.95
CA HIS A 213 -12.06 -10.78 -8.18
C HIS A 213 -10.71 -11.21 -8.75
N VAL A 214 -10.61 -11.46 -10.04
CA VAL A 214 -9.36 -11.85 -10.69
C VAL A 214 -8.64 -10.61 -11.22
N LEU A 215 -7.38 -10.41 -10.84
CA LEU A 215 -6.56 -9.32 -11.36
C LEU A 215 -6.11 -9.60 -12.80
N ALA A 216 -5.78 -8.55 -13.53
CA ALA A 216 -5.23 -8.65 -14.87
C ALA A 216 -3.78 -9.18 -14.85
N ASP A 217 -3.37 -9.84 -15.93
CA ASP A 217 -2.06 -10.50 -16.02
C ASP A 217 -0.87 -9.54 -16.07
N ASP A 218 -1.10 -8.27 -16.37
CA ASP A 218 -0.09 -7.20 -16.41
C ASP A 218 0.24 -6.63 -15.03
N HIS A 219 -0.50 -7.03 -14.00
CA HIS A 219 -0.23 -6.62 -12.63
C HIS A 219 1.07 -7.23 -12.11
N GLU A 220 1.94 -6.43 -11.51
CA GLU A 220 3.12 -6.92 -10.78
C GLU A 220 2.75 -7.23 -9.32
N PHE A 221 2.99 -8.47 -8.86
CA PHE A 221 2.77 -8.82 -7.45
C PHE A 221 3.52 -7.88 -6.52
N GLY A 222 2.82 -7.36 -5.52
CA GLY A 222 3.36 -6.41 -4.56
C GLY A 222 3.34 -4.95 -5.02
N PHE A 223 2.63 -4.62 -6.11
CA PHE A 223 2.45 -3.24 -6.58
C PHE A 223 3.78 -2.52 -6.89
N SER A 224 4.69 -3.20 -7.59
CA SER A 224 6.06 -2.73 -7.90
C SER A 224 6.92 -2.43 -6.66
N ASN A 225 6.50 -2.87 -5.48
CA ASN A 225 7.26 -2.73 -4.24
C ASN A 225 7.96 -4.05 -3.85
N PHE A 226 7.78 -5.13 -4.64
CA PHE A 226 8.32 -6.45 -4.31
C PHE A 226 9.84 -6.41 -4.11
N PHE A 227 10.57 -5.73 -5.01
CA PHE A 227 12.02 -5.57 -4.88
C PHE A 227 12.40 -4.88 -3.57
N ASP A 228 11.78 -3.76 -3.26
CA ASP A 228 12.13 -2.96 -2.08
C ASP A 228 11.89 -3.72 -0.79
N TYR A 229 10.77 -4.44 -0.70
CA TYR A 229 10.44 -5.21 0.51
C TYR A 229 11.26 -6.48 0.65
N MET A 230 11.59 -7.16 -0.46
CA MET A 230 12.37 -8.39 -0.39
C MET A 230 13.88 -8.13 -0.30
N ASN A 231 14.37 -7.05 -0.92
CA ASN A 231 15.79 -6.72 -0.89
C ASN A 231 16.21 -5.92 0.35
N THR A 232 15.34 -5.04 0.81
CA THR A 232 15.55 -4.20 2.00
C THR A 232 14.24 -4.03 2.77
N PRO A 233 13.78 -5.07 3.47
CA PRO A 233 12.53 -5.00 4.23
C PRO A 233 12.63 -3.96 5.34
N TYR A 234 11.54 -3.22 5.62
CA TYR A 234 11.47 -2.41 6.83
C TYR A 234 11.06 -3.27 8.03
N ILE A 235 11.51 -2.86 9.20
CA ILE A 235 11.16 -3.49 10.47
C ILE A 235 9.70 -3.22 10.77
N LEU A 236 8.90 -4.27 10.97
CA LEU A 236 7.49 -4.12 11.31
C LEU A 236 7.32 -3.46 12.67
N ARG A 237 6.40 -2.52 12.76
CA ARG A 237 6.23 -1.63 13.92
C ARG A 237 5.07 -2.01 14.84
N ASN A 238 4.42 -3.16 14.59
CA ASN A 238 3.29 -3.64 15.38
C ASN A 238 3.63 -3.95 16.86
N GLU A 239 4.91 -4.19 17.16
CA GLU A 239 5.40 -4.42 18.53
C GLU A 239 6.07 -3.16 19.14
N TRP A 240 6.16 -2.08 18.37
CA TRP A 240 6.83 -0.87 18.85
C TRP A 240 6.01 -0.13 19.90
N LYS A 241 6.71 0.30 20.94
CA LYS A 241 6.11 1.02 22.07
C LYS A 241 6.94 2.25 22.39
N PRO A 242 6.38 3.47 22.29
CA PRO A 242 7.03 4.65 22.85
C PRO A 242 7.30 4.46 24.34
N LEU A 243 8.54 4.71 24.77
CA LEU A 243 8.95 4.61 26.18
C LEU A 243 9.03 5.98 26.83
N SER A 244 9.66 6.94 26.17
CA SER A 244 9.85 8.29 26.68
C SER A 244 9.94 9.32 25.56
N TRP A 245 9.63 10.56 25.88
CA TRP A 245 9.67 11.69 24.93
C TRP A 245 9.76 13.01 25.70
N ILE A 246 10.38 14.01 25.09
CA ILE A 246 10.45 15.34 25.68
C ILE A 246 9.16 16.14 25.52
N SER A 247 8.43 15.91 24.42
CA SER A 247 7.25 16.69 24.07
C SER A 247 6.27 15.93 23.19
N GLN A 248 4.99 15.96 23.54
CA GLN A 248 3.89 15.58 22.67
C GLN A 248 2.62 16.32 23.06
N GLN A 249 1.72 16.54 22.10
CA GLN A 249 0.37 16.98 22.38
C GLN A 249 -0.46 15.85 22.97
N PRO A 250 -1.45 16.14 23.82
CA PRO A 250 -2.48 15.16 24.15
C PRO A 250 -3.13 14.61 22.90
N SER A 251 -3.48 13.33 22.91
CA SER A 251 -4.13 12.68 21.76
C SER A 251 -5.40 13.44 21.36
N THR A 252 -5.48 13.76 20.06
CA THR A 252 -6.69 14.28 19.40
C THR A 252 -7.15 13.25 18.36
N VAL A 253 -8.30 13.49 17.73
CA VAL A 253 -8.83 12.60 16.68
C VAL A 253 -7.81 12.35 15.53
N PHE A 254 -6.91 13.32 15.28
CA PHE A 254 -5.95 13.26 14.17
C PHE A 254 -4.49 13.13 14.58
N GLY A 255 -4.16 13.20 15.87
CA GLY A 255 -2.76 13.09 16.23
C GLY A 255 -2.38 13.68 17.57
N GLY A 256 -1.08 13.85 17.74
CA GLY A 256 -0.43 14.48 18.87
C GLY A 256 0.61 13.60 19.56
N THR A 257 0.38 12.28 19.66
CA THR A 257 1.25 11.38 20.43
C THR A 257 2.31 10.70 19.57
N VAL A 258 3.42 10.29 20.20
CA VAL A 258 4.53 9.56 19.56
C VAL A 258 4.07 8.23 18.96
N SER A 259 3.07 7.57 19.53
CA SER A 259 2.54 6.30 18.99
C SER A 259 1.98 6.41 17.58
N HIS A 260 1.55 7.60 17.14
CA HIS A 260 1.09 7.83 15.78
C HIS A 260 2.21 7.75 14.72
N LEU A 261 3.48 7.75 15.12
CA LEU A 261 4.60 7.55 14.22
C LEU A 261 4.73 6.10 13.71
N PHE A 262 3.96 5.17 14.29
CA PHE A 262 4.12 3.73 14.06
C PHE A 262 2.80 3.05 13.69
N ASP A 263 1.74 3.80 13.43
CA ASP A 263 0.37 3.26 13.23
C ASP A 263 0.03 3.01 11.75
N ASN A 264 0.96 3.25 10.82
CA ASN A 264 0.76 3.14 9.38
C ASN A 264 -0.37 4.04 8.83
N ASN A 265 -0.60 5.18 9.45
CA ASN A 265 -1.67 6.09 9.08
C ASN A 265 -1.15 7.53 8.91
N LEU A 266 -0.91 7.96 7.69
CA LEU A 266 -0.41 9.31 7.39
C LEU A 266 -1.37 10.46 7.74
N ASN A 267 -2.61 10.15 8.13
CA ASN A 267 -3.55 11.14 8.66
C ASN A 267 -3.29 11.47 10.14
N THR A 268 -2.64 10.56 10.85
CA THR A 268 -2.20 10.75 12.22
C THR A 268 -0.75 11.24 12.23
N TYR A 269 -0.32 11.84 13.31
CA TYR A 269 1.03 12.39 13.41
C TYR A 269 1.41 12.67 14.86
N TRP A 270 2.69 12.64 15.12
CA TRP A 270 3.25 13.22 16.32
C TRP A 270 3.37 14.74 16.16
N ASN A 271 2.96 15.47 17.17
CA ASN A 271 3.12 16.91 17.26
C ASN A 271 3.67 17.27 18.63
N THR A 272 4.70 18.09 18.66
CA THR A 272 5.21 18.63 19.92
C THR A 272 4.18 19.57 20.56
N LYS A 273 4.21 19.70 21.87
CA LYS A 273 3.27 20.52 22.63
C LYS A 273 3.25 21.97 22.13
N ASN A 274 2.07 22.50 21.86
CA ASN A 274 1.87 23.85 21.31
C ASN A 274 1.06 24.77 22.23
N THR A 275 0.69 24.30 23.43
CA THR A 275 -0.07 25.07 24.42
C THR A 275 0.50 24.86 25.82
N GLY A 276 0.41 25.87 26.67
CA GLY A 276 0.94 25.86 28.05
C GLY A 276 2.48 25.91 28.07
N ALA A 277 3.09 25.31 29.11
CA ALA A 277 4.55 25.21 29.18
C ALA A 277 5.07 24.28 28.06
N MET A 278 5.79 24.85 27.10
CA MET A 278 6.35 24.13 25.94
C MET A 278 7.83 23.82 26.20
N PRO A 279 8.24 22.55 26.11
CA PRO A 279 9.66 22.20 26.10
C PRO A 279 10.37 22.89 24.93
N LEU A 280 11.66 23.15 25.11
CA LEU A 280 12.50 23.70 24.05
C LEU A 280 13.13 22.57 23.23
N PRO A 281 13.43 22.80 21.92
CA PRO A 281 14.20 21.85 21.13
C PRO A 281 15.62 21.61 21.71
N PRO A 282 16.28 20.50 21.41
CA PRO A 282 15.85 19.48 20.43
C PRO A 282 14.71 18.59 20.95
N PHE A 283 13.83 18.14 20.06
CA PHE A 283 12.71 17.26 20.41
C PHE A 283 13.08 15.83 20.10
N TRP A 284 12.86 14.94 21.07
CA TRP A 284 13.22 13.53 20.91
C TRP A 284 12.14 12.61 21.47
N PHE A 285 12.18 11.37 21.00
CA PHE A 285 11.48 10.24 21.60
C PHE A 285 12.36 8.98 21.58
N VAL A 286 12.04 8.07 22.49
CA VAL A 286 12.64 6.73 22.58
C VAL A 286 11.54 5.69 22.40
N THR A 287 11.84 4.66 21.62
CA THR A 287 10.93 3.56 21.31
C THR A 287 11.59 2.23 21.60
N ASP A 288 10.86 1.32 22.25
CA ASP A 288 11.16 -0.11 22.30
C ASP A 288 10.61 -0.75 21.01
N MET A 289 11.48 -1.37 20.24
CA MET A 289 11.11 -2.05 18.98
C MET A 289 10.62 -3.50 19.20
N GLY A 290 10.54 -3.94 20.48
CA GLY A 290 10.12 -5.29 20.86
C GLY A 290 11.25 -6.31 20.81
N HIS A 291 12.16 -6.17 19.86
CA HIS A 291 13.32 -7.05 19.65
C HIS A 291 14.55 -6.24 19.26
N SER A 292 15.73 -6.87 19.35
CA SER A 292 16.96 -6.31 18.79
C SER A 292 17.00 -6.54 17.29
N TYR A 293 17.31 -5.50 16.51
CA TYR A 293 17.38 -5.53 15.05
C TYR A 293 18.70 -4.94 14.56
N GLU A 294 19.20 -5.46 13.45
CA GLU A 294 20.23 -4.80 12.65
C GLU A 294 19.54 -3.79 11.71
N VAL A 295 19.82 -2.52 11.90
CA VAL A 295 19.24 -1.40 11.14
C VAL A 295 20.28 -0.85 10.18
N LYS A 296 19.93 -0.74 8.89
CA LYS A 296 20.80 -0.23 7.82
C LYS A 296 20.36 1.13 7.30
N SER A 297 19.10 1.48 7.50
CA SER A 297 18.61 2.79 7.08
C SER A 297 17.35 3.19 7.85
N VAL A 298 17.10 4.49 7.88
CA VAL A 298 15.92 5.13 8.48
C VAL A 298 15.15 5.84 7.39
N ALA A 299 13.84 5.73 7.39
CA ALA A 299 13.00 6.60 6.58
C ALA A 299 12.02 7.36 7.46
N MET A 300 11.64 8.53 7.00
CA MET A 300 10.61 9.32 7.64
C MET A 300 9.73 10.02 6.61
N GLN A 301 8.54 10.40 7.04
CA GLN A 301 7.60 11.20 6.26
C GLN A 301 6.97 12.26 7.16
N ASN A 302 7.07 13.51 6.74
CA ASN A 302 6.39 14.59 7.43
C ASN A 302 4.88 14.52 7.20
N LYS A 303 4.13 15.10 8.14
CA LYS A 303 2.70 15.36 7.94
C LYS A 303 2.49 16.24 6.72
N ALA A 304 1.48 15.92 5.92
CA ALA A 304 1.01 16.81 4.86
C ALA A 304 0.35 18.04 5.47
N GLU A 305 0.95 19.21 5.30
CA GLU A 305 0.41 20.47 5.79
C GLU A 305 -0.12 21.34 4.65
N TRP A 306 -1.29 21.94 4.89
CA TRP A 306 -1.93 22.87 3.95
C TRP A 306 -1.30 24.28 3.99
N THR A 307 -0.62 24.61 5.09
CA THR A 307 0.00 25.90 5.33
C THR A 307 1.50 25.74 5.45
N ASN A 308 2.22 26.54 4.79
CA ASN A 308 3.67 26.84 4.74
C ASN A 308 4.70 25.81 5.27
N GLY A 309 4.27 24.71 5.89
CA GLY A 309 5.13 23.59 6.29
C GLY A 309 6.22 23.90 7.33
N GLN A 310 6.13 25.02 8.07
CA GLN A 310 7.21 25.47 8.98
C GLN A 310 7.57 24.46 10.06
N LEU A 311 6.62 23.60 10.46
CA LEU A 311 6.81 22.58 11.51
C LEU A 311 7.36 21.25 10.99
N MET A 312 7.50 21.11 9.65
CA MET A 312 8.05 19.90 9.04
C MET A 312 9.50 19.69 9.46
N VAL A 313 9.84 18.49 9.86
CA VAL A 313 11.22 18.12 10.19
C VAL A 313 12.09 18.23 8.96
N THR A 314 13.24 18.89 9.10
CA THR A 314 14.26 19.02 8.03
C THR A 314 15.59 18.40 8.39
N ALA A 315 15.85 18.21 9.69
CA ALA A 315 17.06 17.56 10.15
C ALA A 315 16.79 16.78 11.45
N PHE A 316 17.39 15.60 11.55
CA PHE A 316 17.24 14.72 12.71
C PHE A 316 18.48 13.87 12.95
N THR A 317 18.59 13.30 14.15
CA THR A 317 19.56 12.26 14.46
C THR A 317 18.86 10.96 14.88
N THR A 318 19.59 9.86 14.75
CA THR A 318 19.17 8.53 15.19
C THR A 318 20.26 7.87 16.02
N GLU A 319 19.85 7.17 17.06
CA GLU A 319 20.72 6.43 17.96
C GLU A 319 20.06 5.12 18.36
N PHE A 320 20.85 4.11 18.63
CA PHE A 320 20.38 2.78 19.00
C PHE A 320 21.03 2.32 20.30
N ALA A 321 20.27 1.59 21.14
CA ALA A 321 20.80 0.97 22.34
C ALA A 321 20.45 -0.52 22.38
N PRO A 322 21.32 -1.39 22.93
CA PRO A 322 21.11 -2.81 23.00
C PRO A 322 19.99 -3.21 23.96
N GLU A 323 19.50 -4.42 23.82
CA GLU A 323 18.53 -5.02 24.74
C GLU A 323 19.08 -5.06 26.17
N GLY A 324 18.26 -4.71 27.16
CA GLY A 324 18.63 -4.69 28.56
C GLY A 324 19.47 -3.48 29.00
N ALA A 325 19.74 -2.53 28.10
CA ALA A 325 20.50 -1.32 28.44
C ALA A 325 19.75 -0.43 29.45
N ASN A 326 20.51 0.21 30.32
CA ASN A 326 19.99 1.33 31.14
C ASN A 326 19.92 2.59 30.26
N LEU A 327 18.74 2.94 29.78
CA LEU A 327 18.53 4.01 28.79
C LEU A 327 18.83 5.42 29.34
N ASP A 328 18.97 5.57 30.65
CA ASP A 328 19.39 6.82 31.29
C ASP A 328 20.91 7.04 31.21
N ASP A 329 21.67 5.98 30.92
CA ASP A 329 23.11 6.07 30.70
C ASP A 329 23.39 6.50 29.23
N PRO A 330 23.97 7.69 29.01
CA PRO A 330 24.28 8.14 27.64
C PRO A 330 25.31 7.25 26.93
N ALA A 331 26.11 6.48 27.65
CA ALA A 331 27.14 5.62 27.06
C ALA A 331 26.60 4.36 26.38
N VAL A 332 25.35 3.96 26.64
CA VAL A 332 24.72 2.79 25.99
C VAL A 332 24.22 3.08 24.59
N TRP A 333 24.06 4.35 24.24
CA TRP A 333 23.59 4.77 22.92
C TRP A 333 24.70 4.79 21.90
N SER A 334 24.41 4.35 20.68
CA SER A 334 25.35 4.51 19.57
C SER A 334 25.68 5.99 19.33
N PRO A 335 26.78 6.33 18.69
CA PRO A 335 27.02 7.68 18.21
C PRO A 335 25.83 8.15 17.33
N PRO A 336 25.40 9.43 17.46
CA PRO A 336 24.26 9.93 16.68
C PRO A 336 24.60 10.07 15.20
N ASP A 337 23.85 9.39 14.35
CA ASP A 337 23.87 9.61 12.90
C ASP A 337 22.95 10.76 12.53
N THR A 338 23.47 11.77 11.83
CA THR A 338 22.73 12.99 11.47
C THR A 338 22.28 12.98 10.02
N PHE A 339 21.01 13.29 9.79
CA PHE A 339 20.40 13.32 8.47
C PHE A 339 19.70 14.66 8.20
N ARG A 340 19.71 15.07 6.92
CA ARG A 340 18.96 16.24 6.44
C ARG A 340 18.10 15.85 5.26
N LEU A 341 16.84 16.28 5.29
CA LEU A 341 15.90 16.04 4.20
C LEU A 341 16.29 16.88 2.98
N LYS A 342 16.09 16.28 1.81
CA LYS A 342 16.24 16.99 0.54
C LYS A 342 14.99 17.83 0.27
N LEU A 343 15.19 19.10 0.03
CA LEU A 343 14.15 20.03 -0.43
C LEU A 343 14.02 19.86 -1.96
N VAL A 344 13.06 19.08 -2.40
CA VAL A 344 12.72 18.94 -3.82
C VAL A 344 11.39 19.66 -4.03
N ASN A 345 11.36 20.66 -4.92
CA ASN A 345 10.17 21.48 -5.15
C ASN A 345 9.58 22.13 -3.88
N GLY A 346 10.44 22.70 -3.02
CA GLY A 346 10.02 23.36 -1.79
C GLY A 346 9.45 22.38 -0.75
N THR A 347 8.33 22.77 -0.10
CA THR A 347 7.71 21.96 0.96
C THR A 347 7.11 20.63 0.46
N VAL A 348 6.79 20.50 -0.83
CA VAL A 348 6.24 19.26 -1.40
C VAL A 348 7.22 18.10 -1.27
N GLY A 349 8.52 18.35 -1.45
CA GLY A 349 9.55 17.34 -1.26
C GLY A 349 9.68 16.85 0.18
N LEU A 350 9.36 17.70 1.17
CA LEU A 350 9.37 17.34 2.59
C LEU A 350 8.21 16.42 2.98
N GLN A 351 7.14 16.39 2.21
CA GLN A 351 5.98 15.52 2.46
C GLN A 351 6.17 14.12 1.89
N ALA A 352 7.15 13.93 1.02
CA ALA A 352 7.48 12.62 0.49
C ALA A 352 8.26 11.80 1.54
N LYS A 353 8.05 10.48 1.53
CA LYS A 353 8.89 9.57 2.29
C LYS A 353 10.32 9.65 1.80
N GLN A 354 11.25 9.98 2.68
CA GLN A 354 12.68 10.02 2.38
C GLN A 354 13.42 8.97 3.21
N ARG A 355 14.31 8.23 2.56
CA ARG A 355 15.12 7.18 3.18
C ARG A 355 16.58 7.59 3.23
N PHE A 356 17.21 7.33 4.36
CA PHE A 356 18.59 7.67 4.68
C PHE A 356 19.33 6.41 5.11
N TYR A 357 20.44 6.12 4.47
CA TYR A 357 21.29 4.99 4.84
C TYR A 357 22.22 5.39 5.99
N LEU A 358 22.33 4.51 6.99
CA LEU A 358 23.30 4.67 8.06
C LEU A 358 24.72 4.48 7.49
N PRO A 359 25.72 5.20 8.01
CA PRO A 359 27.14 5.00 7.58
C PRO A 359 27.62 3.58 7.81
N ALA A 360 27.14 2.93 8.88
CA ALA A 360 27.31 1.52 9.17
C ALA A 360 26.01 0.97 9.77
N ALA A 361 25.75 -0.32 9.58
CA ALA A 361 24.60 -0.97 10.22
C ALA A 361 24.72 -0.86 11.74
N GLN A 362 23.61 -0.52 12.40
CA GLN A 362 23.52 -0.40 13.86
C GLN A 362 22.62 -1.52 14.39
N THR A 363 23.01 -2.11 15.53
CA THR A 363 22.19 -3.15 16.16
C THR A 363 21.65 -2.65 17.48
N GLY A 364 20.33 -2.77 17.68
CA GLY A 364 19.69 -2.36 18.94
C GLY A 364 18.24 -2.79 19.03
N ARG A 365 17.73 -2.78 20.26
CA ARG A 365 16.32 -2.94 20.59
C ARG A 365 15.63 -1.59 20.79
N TYR A 366 16.39 -0.62 21.32
CA TYR A 366 15.86 0.70 21.59
C TYR A 366 16.34 1.67 20.52
N TYR A 367 15.42 2.52 20.11
CA TYR A 367 15.62 3.51 19.05
C TYR A 367 15.31 4.90 19.60
N ARG A 368 16.26 5.83 19.47
CA ARG A 368 16.06 7.24 19.78
C ARG A 368 16.11 8.07 18.50
N PHE A 369 15.10 8.87 18.30
CA PHE A 369 14.98 9.84 17.21
C PHE A 369 14.98 11.24 17.81
N THR A 370 15.85 12.11 17.31
CA THR A 370 15.95 13.49 17.77
C THR A 370 15.81 14.45 16.61
N VAL A 371 14.81 15.32 16.65
CA VAL A 371 14.64 16.41 15.70
C VAL A 371 15.57 17.55 16.07
N ILE A 372 16.46 17.92 15.16
CA ILE A 372 17.43 18.98 15.37
C ILE A 372 17.09 20.28 14.61
N ASP A 373 16.20 20.20 13.60
CA ASP A 373 15.70 21.37 12.90
C ASP A 373 14.35 21.12 12.21
N ASN A 374 13.60 22.19 11.96
CA ASN A 374 12.39 22.19 11.17
C ASN A 374 12.47 23.20 10.01
N TYR A 375 11.52 23.19 9.07
CA TYR A 375 11.55 24.03 7.88
C TYR A 375 11.50 25.52 8.18
N GLY A 376 10.80 25.93 9.23
CA GLY A 376 10.72 27.31 9.68
C GLY A 376 11.92 27.75 10.53
N GLY A 377 12.79 26.81 10.92
CA GLY A 377 13.91 27.00 11.85
C GLY A 377 13.48 27.12 13.31
N PHE A 378 14.12 26.40 14.22
CA PHE A 378 13.78 26.41 15.67
C PHE A 378 13.95 27.77 16.35
N ALA A 379 14.68 28.69 15.75
CA ALA A 379 14.75 30.07 16.24
C ALA A 379 13.38 30.77 16.19
N SER A 380 12.58 30.49 15.16
CA SER A 380 11.27 31.09 14.92
C SER A 380 10.10 30.16 15.28
N TYR A 381 10.22 28.86 15.03
CA TYR A 381 9.16 27.87 15.16
C TYR A 381 9.62 26.74 16.10
N LYS A 382 9.40 26.89 17.39
CA LYS A 382 9.82 25.96 18.45
C LYS A 382 8.87 24.75 18.56
N GLN A 383 8.54 24.14 17.47
CA GLN A 383 7.64 22.98 17.38
C GLN A 383 8.04 22.12 16.17
N CYS A 384 7.61 20.86 16.15
CA CYS A 384 7.69 20.02 14.97
C CYS A 384 6.51 19.07 14.89
N ASN A 385 6.25 18.57 13.68
CA ASN A 385 5.32 17.48 13.42
C ASN A 385 5.94 16.46 12.46
N LEU A 386 5.52 15.22 12.63
CA LEU A 386 6.01 14.09 11.85
C LEU A 386 4.90 13.04 11.75
N ALA A 387 4.63 12.51 10.53
CA ALA A 387 3.61 11.52 10.34
C ALA A 387 4.11 10.11 10.66
N GLU A 388 5.24 9.70 10.08
CA GLU A 388 5.69 8.32 10.16
C GLU A 388 7.22 8.18 10.16
N VAL A 389 7.71 7.14 10.83
CA VAL A 389 9.12 6.72 10.85
C VAL A 389 9.22 5.22 10.56
N TRP A 390 10.19 4.81 9.74
CA TRP A 390 10.49 3.41 9.42
C TRP A 390 11.99 3.14 9.60
N LEU A 391 12.31 1.92 10.00
CA LEU A 391 13.69 1.40 10.03
C LEU A 391 13.81 0.20 9.09
N TYR A 392 15.00 0.01 8.49
CA TYR A 392 15.28 -1.03 7.51
C TYR A 392 16.58 -1.76 7.84
#